data_3dd7978bc14d1a21387281f733824e52
#
_entry.id   3dd7978bc14d1a21387281f733824e52
#
_cell.length_a   1.000
_cell.length_b   1.000
_cell.length_c   1.000
_cell.angle_alpha   90.00
_cell.angle_beta   90.00
_cell.angle_gamma   90.00
#
_symmetry.space_group_name_H-M   'P 1'
#
loop_
_entity.id
_entity.type
_entity.pdbx_description
1 polymer ?
#
loop_
_entity_poly.entity_id
_entity_poly.type
_entity_poly.pdbx_seq_one_letter_code
_entity_poly.pdbx_strand_id
1 'polypeptide(L)'
;MSSANVTSDQLKDPAFGVIQTNKSTIYEGEPILVSAKVYSQFNPSHLDGYREYEMNGALDKNPVGNPSRIIVEQERYNGNQLYAFEYDKNIIFPSGTGTFKITPYTMNLYKGHKSFVLTSNHKIITIQSLPSNPPKDFIGGVGSFTISRTIDAKKIGQGDVIKLTITITGIGNIQNISEPKPKLPKGLIVYGDPVVSENFSYCSHGAEGSISYEYNIQANISGNVTI
;
A
#
# COMPACT_ATOMS: atom_id res chain seq x y z
N MET A 1 -15.55 8.50 4.39
CA MET A 1 -14.97 8.09 5.69
C MET A 1 -15.93 7.14 6.35
N SER A 2 -15.55 5.86 6.47
CA SER A 2 -16.40 4.85 7.14
C SER A 2 -16.29 5.09 8.65
N SER A 3 -17.35 5.62 9.26
CA SER A 3 -17.44 5.84 10.71
C SER A 3 -17.27 4.51 11.42
N ALA A 4 -16.22 4.37 12.21
CA ALA A 4 -16.07 3.23 13.12
C ALA A 4 -17.24 3.29 14.12
N ASN A 5 -18.08 2.26 14.16
CA ASN A 5 -19.10 2.12 15.17
C ASN A 5 -18.44 1.82 16.53
N VAL A 6 -18.08 2.88 17.23
CA VAL A 6 -17.70 2.80 18.64
C VAL A 6 -18.99 2.77 19.45
N THR A 7 -19.13 1.79 20.34
CA THR A 7 -20.30 1.66 21.20
C THR A 7 -20.32 2.79 22.23
N SER A 8 -21.51 3.16 22.71
CA SER A 8 -21.71 4.17 23.78
C SER A 8 -20.92 3.84 25.06
N ASP A 9 -20.51 2.60 25.26
CA ASP A 9 -19.73 2.16 26.41
C ASP A 9 -18.26 2.59 26.36
N GLN A 10 -17.65 2.71 25.18
CA GLN A 10 -16.25 3.15 25.07
C GLN A 10 -16.05 4.63 25.46
N LEU A 11 -17.09 5.46 25.40
CA LEU A 11 -17.02 6.86 25.88
C LEU A 11 -16.97 6.99 27.40
N LYS A 12 -17.24 5.91 28.15
CA LYS A 12 -17.11 5.86 29.62
C LYS A 12 -15.66 5.69 30.05
N ASP A 13 -14.80 5.15 29.19
CA ASP A 13 -13.39 4.95 29.49
C ASP A 13 -12.63 6.28 29.34
N PRO A 14 -11.65 6.55 30.21
CA PRO A 14 -10.80 7.75 30.13
C PRO A 14 -10.01 7.86 28.81
N ALA A 15 -9.76 6.73 28.17
CA ALA A 15 -9.12 6.62 26.86
C ALA A 15 -9.54 5.33 26.14
N PHE A 16 -9.61 5.37 24.82
CA PHE A 16 -9.95 4.21 24.00
C PHE A 16 -9.20 4.26 22.66
N GLY A 17 -9.01 3.08 22.07
CA GLY A 17 -8.38 2.92 20.77
C GLY A 17 -9.40 2.68 19.67
N VAL A 18 -9.09 3.13 18.46
CA VAL A 18 -9.91 2.91 17.26
C VAL A 18 -9.02 2.47 16.09
N ILE A 19 -9.32 1.30 15.51
CA ILE A 19 -8.79 0.95 14.19
C ILE A 19 -9.65 1.63 13.13
N GLN A 20 -9.03 2.46 12.32
CA GLN A 20 -9.65 3.11 11.18
C GLN A 20 -9.10 2.53 9.87
N THR A 21 -9.97 2.42 8.87
CA THR A 21 -9.60 2.06 7.51
C THR A 21 -10.22 3.04 6.53
N ASN A 22 -9.54 3.35 5.44
CA ASN A 22 -10.07 4.22 4.40
C ASN A 22 -11.21 3.56 3.59
N LYS A 23 -11.26 2.21 3.58
CA LYS A 23 -12.27 1.41 2.89
C LYS A 23 -12.71 0.23 3.77
N SER A 24 -13.90 -0.30 3.52
CA SER A 24 -14.42 -1.53 4.14
C SER A 24 -14.52 -2.70 3.15
N THR A 25 -14.48 -2.39 1.85
CA THR A 25 -14.48 -3.36 0.76
C THR A 25 -13.45 -2.91 -0.26
N ILE A 26 -12.60 -3.84 -0.69
CA ILE A 26 -11.53 -3.64 -1.66
C ILE A 26 -11.44 -4.84 -2.60
N TYR A 27 -10.73 -4.70 -3.70
CA TYR A 27 -10.32 -5.81 -4.54
C TYR A 27 -9.00 -6.44 -4.04
N GLU A 28 -8.78 -7.70 -4.40
CA GLU A 28 -7.50 -8.38 -4.17
C GLU A 28 -6.34 -7.56 -4.76
N GLY A 29 -5.29 -7.34 -3.96
CA GLY A 29 -4.15 -6.50 -4.33
C GLY A 29 -4.41 -4.98 -4.24
N GLU A 30 -5.65 -4.54 -4.00
CA GLU A 30 -5.93 -3.11 -3.80
C GLU A 30 -5.41 -2.64 -2.44
N PRO A 31 -4.68 -1.49 -2.38
CA PRO A 31 -4.16 -0.97 -1.13
C PRO A 31 -5.27 -0.52 -0.17
N ILE A 32 -5.08 -0.84 1.11
CA ILE A 32 -5.92 -0.36 2.21
C ILE A 32 -5.07 0.36 3.25
N LEU A 33 -5.47 1.57 3.60
CA LEU A 33 -4.86 2.32 4.69
C LEU A 33 -5.50 1.88 6.00
N VAL A 34 -4.65 1.49 6.96
CA VAL A 34 -5.05 1.12 8.32
C VAL A 34 -4.32 2.02 9.30
N SER A 35 -5.04 2.64 10.23
CA SER A 35 -4.44 3.43 11.30
C SER A 35 -4.95 3.03 12.68
N ALA A 36 -4.02 3.06 13.66
CA ALA A 36 -4.29 2.92 15.07
C ALA A 36 -4.43 4.33 15.67
N LYS A 37 -5.67 4.75 15.90
CA LYS A 37 -6.01 6.07 16.44
C LYS A 37 -6.43 5.95 17.90
N VAL A 38 -5.92 6.85 18.73
CA VAL A 38 -6.24 6.92 20.15
C VAL A 38 -7.06 8.17 20.44
N TYR A 39 -8.06 8.02 21.30
CA TYR A 39 -8.85 9.11 21.88
C TYR A 39 -8.72 9.09 23.40
N SER A 40 -8.56 10.27 24.02
CA SER A 40 -8.40 10.40 25.46
C SER A 40 -9.09 11.66 25.99
N GLN A 41 -9.66 11.57 27.20
CA GLN A 41 -10.22 12.71 27.91
C GLN A 41 -9.13 13.63 28.50
N PHE A 42 -7.87 13.22 28.46
CA PHE A 42 -6.72 13.96 28.95
C PHE A 42 -5.56 13.93 27.94
N ASN A 43 -4.68 14.92 28.00
CA ASN A 43 -3.43 14.89 27.23
C ASN A 43 -2.47 13.89 27.89
N PRO A 44 -2.08 12.79 27.19
CA PRO A 44 -1.19 11.79 27.76
C PRO A 44 0.21 12.37 28.02
N SER A 45 0.80 12.07 29.18
CA SER A 45 2.17 12.47 29.52
C SER A 45 3.20 11.48 29.02
N HIS A 46 2.82 10.22 28.82
CA HIS A 46 3.65 9.13 28.35
C HIS A 46 2.81 8.02 27.73
N LEU A 47 3.41 7.25 26.83
CA LEU A 47 2.81 6.10 26.11
C LEU A 47 3.80 4.95 26.11
N ASP A 48 3.36 3.73 26.39
CA ASP A 48 4.16 2.52 26.23
C ASP A 48 3.31 1.27 25.98
N GLY A 49 3.95 0.11 25.94
CA GLY A 49 3.28 -1.19 25.89
C GLY A 49 2.42 -1.40 24.64
N TYR A 50 2.73 -0.72 23.53
CA TYR A 50 1.99 -0.92 22.29
C TYR A 50 2.15 -2.35 21.80
N ARG A 51 1.01 -3.04 21.64
CA ARG A 51 0.90 -4.31 20.94
C ARG A 51 0.04 -4.06 19.71
N GLU A 52 0.68 -4.19 18.57
CA GLU A 52 0.06 -3.85 17.30
C GLU A 52 -1.12 -4.77 16.93
N TYR A 53 -1.98 -4.26 16.04
CA TYR A 53 -3.01 -5.05 15.39
C TYR A 53 -2.39 -6.01 14.37
N GLU A 54 -3.10 -7.11 14.11
CA GLU A 54 -2.76 -8.05 13.07
C GLU A 54 -3.91 -8.16 12.06
N MET A 55 -3.57 -8.49 10.83
CA MET A 55 -4.51 -8.79 9.78
C MET A 55 -4.12 -10.11 9.13
N ASN A 56 -4.95 -11.14 9.30
CA ASN A 56 -4.72 -12.44 8.68
C ASN A 56 -4.74 -12.31 7.16
N GLY A 57 -3.69 -12.84 6.47
CA GLY A 57 -3.56 -12.78 5.02
C GLY A 57 -2.93 -11.49 4.47
N ALA A 58 -2.53 -10.55 5.32
CA ALA A 58 -1.69 -9.43 4.92
C ALA A 58 -0.22 -9.78 5.15
N LEU A 59 0.61 -9.65 4.12
CA LEU A 59 2.01 -10.03 4.20
C LEU A 59 2.85 -8.93 4.84
N ASP A 60 2.66 -7.67 4.44
CA ASP A 60 3.51 -6.56 4.85
C ASP A 60 2.71 -5.33 5.28
N LYS A 61 3.13 -4.72 6.38
CA LYS A 61 2.70 -3.41 6.82
C LYS A 61 3.75 -2.39 6.39
N ASN A 62 3.34 -1.47 5.54
CA ASN A 62 4.23 -0.44 5.02
C ASN A 62 3.90 0.90 5.68
N PRO A 63 4.78 1.45 6.54
CA PRO A 63 4.52 2.68 7.26
C PRO A 63 4.27 3.87 6.32
N VAL A 64 3.28 4.67 6.68
CA VAL A 64 2.93 5.91 5.97
C VAL A 64 3.15 7.12 6.87
N GLY A 65 3.94 8.07 6.40
CA GLY A 65 4.30 9.26 7.17
C GLY A 65 5.52 9.07 8.06
N ASN A 66 5.66 9.90 9.11
CA ASN A 66 6.76 9.81 10.05
C ASN A 66 6.30 9.16 11.37
N PRO A 67 6.55 7.87 11.59
CA PRO A 67 6.11 7.17 12.80
C PRO A 67 6.80 7.67 14.09
N SER A 68 7.88 8.44 13.98
CA SER A 68 8.62 8.98 15.13
C SER A 68 7.99 10.22 15.74
N ARG A 69 6.94 10.79 15.14
CA ARG A 69 6.31 12.02 15.61
C ARG A 69 4.83 11.83 15.86
N ILE A 70 4.46 11.70 17.12
CA ILE A 70 3.06 11.72 17.54
C ILE A 70 2.63 13.17 17.74
N ILE A 71 1.58 13.59 17.03
CA ILE A 71 0.96 14.90 17.18
C ILE A 71 -0.37 14.69 17.89
N VAL A 72 -0.49 15.22 19.10
CA VAL A 72 -1.74 15.18 19.86
C VAL A 72 -2.55 16.43 19.52
N GLU A 73 -3.76 16.22 19.01
CA GLU A 73 -4.70 17.27 18.63
C GLU A 73 -5.98 17.17 19.46
N GLN A 74 -6.79 18.20 19.45
CA GLN A 74 -8.13 18.14 20.03
C GLN A 74 -9.15 17.92 18.92
N GLU A 75 -9.90 16.83 19.01
CA GLU A 75 -10.94 16.46 18.06
C GLU A 75 -12.29 16.27 18.74
N ARG A 76 -13.36 16.53 18.00
CA ARG A 76 -14.71 16.20 18.45
C ARG A 76 -15.09 14.80 18.00
N TYR A 77 -15.31 13.90 18.97
CA TYR A 77 -15.75 12.53 18.73
C TYR A 77 -17.08 12.27 19.43
N ASN A 78 -18.13 11.89 18.67
CA ASN A 78 -19.49 11.69 19.18
C ASN A 78 -19.97 12.82 20.11
N GLY A 79 -19.70 14.08 19.74
CA GLY A 79 -20.08 15.27 20.49
C GLY A 79 -19.13 15.68 21.61
N ASN A 80 -18.20 14.84 22.03
CA ASN A 80 -17.22 15.12 23.09
C ASN A 80 -15.92 15.64 22.50
N GLN A 81 -15.32 16.65 23.16
CA GLN A 81 -14.00 17.14 22.84
C GLN A 81 -12.95 16.25 23.50
N LEU A 82 -12.12 15.58 22.71
CA LEU A 82 -11.11 14.62 23.16
C LEU A 82 -9.74 14.99 22.60
N TYR A 83 -8.68 14.58 23.29
CA TYR A 83 -7.34 14.51 22.72
C TYR A 83 -7.27 13.30 21.82
N ALA A 84 -6.74 13.48 20.62
CA ALA A 84 -6.64 12.42 19.61
C ALA A 84 -5.25 12.42 18.96
N PHE A 85 -4.75 11.25 18.62
CA PHE A 85 -3.52 11.08 17.83
C PHE A 85 -3.51 9.75 17.08
N GLU A 86 -2.83 9.71 15.96
CA GLU A 86 -2.49 8.47 15.25
C GLU A 86 -1.16 7.96 15.80
N TYR A 87 -1.14 6.72 16.28
CA TYR A 87 0.07 6.07 16.81
C TYR A 87 0.78 5.25 15.74
N ASP A 88 0.00 4.55 14.92
CA ASP A 88 0.50 3.69 13.85
C ASP A 88 -0.37 3.86 12.60
N LYS A 89 0.27 3.91 11.44
CA LYS A 89 -0.40 4.13 10.15
C LYS A 89 0.32 3.39 9.06
N ASN A 90 -0.35 2.42 8.46
CA ASN A 90 0.24 1.55 7.45
C ASN A 90 -0.63 1.44 6.21
N ILE A 91 0.00 1.34 5.05
CA ILE A 91 -0.63 0.84 3.84
C ILE A 91 -0.38 -0.67 3.74
N ILE A 92 -1.45 -1.42 3.47
CA ILE A 92 -1.43 -2.88 3.40
C ILE A 92 -1.96 -3.30 2.04
N PHE A 93 -1.36 -4.32 1.44
CA PHE A 93 -1.77 -4.93 0.17
C PHE A 93 -2.22 -6.37 0.43
N PRO A 94 -3.50 -6.60 0.75
CA PRO A 94 -3.99 -7.93 1.08
C PRO A 94 -3.96 -8.86 -0.13
N SER A 95 -3.58 -10.11 0.11
CA SER A 95 -3.68 -11.20 -0.84
C SER A 95 -4.86 -12.12 -0.48
N GLY A 96 -5.50 -12.68 -1.52
CA GLY A 96 -6.66 -13.55 -1.37
C GLY A 96 -7.97 -12.79 -1.16
N THR A 97 -9.08 -13.54 -1.26
CA THR A 97 -10.45 -13.01 -1.23
C THR A 97 -11.20 -13.50 -0.01
N GLY A 98 -12.26 -12.77 0.39
CA GLY A 98 -13.13 -13.14 1.51
C GLY A 98 -13.24 -12.05 2.56
N THR A 99 -13.58 -12.46 3.79
CA THR A 99 -13.73 -11.56 4.93
C THR A 99 -12.51 -11.67 5.84
N PHE A 100 -11.84 -10.55 6.05
CA PHE A 100 -10.63 -10.44 6.86
C PHE A 100 -10.88 -9.59 8.10
N LYS A 101 -10.36 -10.07 9.22
CA LYS A 101 -10.45 -9.36 10.50
C LYS A 101 -9.11 -8.74 10.85
N ILE A 102 -9.15 -7.44 11.15
CA ILE A 102 -8.04 -6.72 11.79
C ILE A 102 -8.26 -6.83 13.30
N THR A 103 -7.29 -7.41 14.02
CA THR A 103 -7.39 -7.63 15.46
C THR A 103 -7.24 -6.31 16.22
N PRO A 104 -7.74 -6.21 17.47
CA PRO A 104 -7.48 -5.05 18.30
C PRO A 104 -5.99 -4.84 18.57
N TYR A 105 -5.56 -3.60 18.66
CA TYR A 105 -4.30 -3.23 19.31
C TYR A 105 -4.52 -2.85 20.77
N THR A 106 -3.47 -2.90 21.57
CA THR A 106 -3.48 -2.44 22.97
C THR A 106 -2.29 -1.51 23.24
N MET A 107 -2.45 -0.59 24.18
CA MET A 107 -1.34 0.24 24.69
C MET A 107 -1.67 0.82 26.07
N ASN A 108 -0.65 1.34 26.73
CA ASN A 108 -0.79 2.04 28.00
C ASN A 108 -0.66 3.55 27.78
N LEU A 109 -1.59 4.32 28.34
CA LEU A 109 -1.54 5.78 28.40
C LEU A 109 -1.32 6.21 29.85
N TYR A 110 -0.55 7.26 30.05
CA TYR A 110 -0.23 7.81 31.37
C TYR A 110 -0.75 9.24 31.53
N LYS A 111 -1.35 9.52 32.68
CA LYS A 111 -1.64 10.87 33.16
C LYS A 111 -0.88 11.07 34.48
N GLY A 112 0.30 11.67 34.41
CA GLY A 112 1.25 11.68 35.54
C GLY A 112 1.63 10.25 35.92
N HIS A 113 1.37 9.86 37.17
CA HIS A 113 1.67 8.51 37.69
C HIS A 113 0.57 7.47 37.48
N LYS A 114 -0.60 7.86 36.94
CA LYS A 114 -1.70 6.92 36.67
C LYS A 114 -1.57 6.37 35.26
N SER A 115 -1.64 5.05 35.14
CA SER A 115 -1.70 4.34 33.85
C SER A 115 -3.11 3.89 33.51
N PHE A 116 -3.43 3.89 32.24
CA PHE A 116 -4.70 3.43 31.68
C PHE A 116 -4.37 2.50 30.52
N VAL A 117 -4.82 1.25 30.61
CA VAL A 117 -4.69 0.29 29.51
C VAL A 117 -5.88 0.50 28.58
N LEU A 118 -5.63 0.74 27.31
CA LEU A 118 -6.68 0.78 26.30
C LEU A 118 -6.57 -0.43 25.37
N THR A 119 -7.72 -0.84 24.86
CA THR A 119 -7.85 -1.81 23.78
C THR A 119 -8.71 -1.18 22.68
N SER A 120 -8.29 -1.32 21.43
CA SER A 120 -9.09 -0.82 20.32
C SER A 120 -10.27 -1.75 19.99
N ASN A 121 -11.17 -1.28 19.12
CA ASN A 121 -12.09 -2.16 18.43
C ASN A 121 -11.32 -3.10 17.48
N HIS A 122 -11.97 -4.13 17.00
CA HIS A 122 -11.55 -4.84 15.78
C HIS A 122 -12.20 -4.20 14.55
N LYS A 123 -11.66 -4.47 13.36
CA LYS A 123 -12.26 -4.05 12.09
C LYS A 123 -12.39 -5.26 11.16
N ILE A 124 -13.47 -5.28 10.38
CA ILE A 124 -13.70 -6.29 9.35
C ILE A 124 -13.65 -5.59 8.00
N ILE A 125 -12.94 -6.18 7.06
CA ILE A 125 -12.90 -5.76 5.66
C ILE A 125 -13.28 -6.94 4.76
N THR A 126 -13.86 -6.64 3.60
CA THR A 126 -14.18 -7.62 2.57
C THR A 126 -13.25 -7.43 1.39
N ILE A 127 -12.57 -8.49 0.97
CA ILE A 127 -11.70 -8.50 -0.21
C ILE A 127 -12.42 -9.28 -1.31
N GLN A 128 -12.74 -8.60 -2.39
CA GLN A 128 -13.41 -9.15 -3.56
C GLN A 128 -12.37 -9.63 -4.57
N SER A 129 -12.71 -10.66 -5.35
CA SER A 129 -11.90 -11.04 -6.50
C SER A 129 -11.88 -9.92 -7.53
N LEU A 130 -10.79 -9.83 -8.28
CA LEU A 130 -10.71 -8.95 -9.44
C LEU A 130 -11.83 -9.31 -10.44
N PRO A 131 -12.29 -8.35 -11.29
CA PRO A 131 -13.28 -8.61 -12.32
C PRO A 131 -12.88 -9.80 -13.19
N SER A 132 -13.86 -10.63 -13.53
CA SER A 132 -13.65 -11.75 -14.46
C SER A 132 -13.25 -11.22 -15.84
N ASN A 133 -12.51 -12.05 -16.60
CA ASN A 133 -12.00 -11.74 -17.94
C ASN A 133 -11.01 -10.56 -17.97
N PRO A 134 -9.88 -10.64 -17.28
CA PRO A 134 -8.84 -9.62 -17.38
C PRO A 134 -8.33 -9.51 -18.83
N PRO A 135 -7.78 -8.36 -19.23
CA PRO A 135 -7.07 -8.24 -20.50
C PRO A 135 -5.99 -9.32 -20.65
N LYS A 136 -5.77 -9.78 -21.90
CA LYS A 136 -4.81 -10.88 -22.17
C LYS A 136 -3.40 -10.63 -21.64
N ASP A 137 -3.00 -9.36 -21.56
CA ASP A 137 -1.68 -8.91 -21.11
C ASP A 137 -1.74 -8.28 -19.71
N PHE A 138 -2.72 -8.65 -18.89
CA PHE A 138 -2.82 -8.21 -17.50
C PHE A 138 -1.69 -8.81 -16.67
N ILE A 139 -0.92 -7.95 -16.01
CA ILE A 139 0.27 -8.29 -15.22
C ILE A 139 0.12 -7.98 -13.72
N GLY A 140 -1.13 -7.89 -13.22
CA GLY A 140 -1.39 -7.79 -11.78
C GLY A 140 -1.51 -6.37 -11.22
N GLY A 141 -1.45 -5.33 -12.05
CA GLY A 141 -1.59 -3.94 -11.59
C GLY A 141 -3.01 -3.62 -11.10
N VAL A 142 -3.15 -3.23 -9.82
CA VAL A 142 -4.39 -2.75 -9.21
C VAL A 142 -4.17 -1.33 -8.72
N GLY A 143 -4.69 -0.35 -9.46
CA GLY A 143 -4.46 1.06 -9.24
C GLY A 143 -4.60 1.88 -10.51
N SER A 144 -3.92 3.02 -10.56
CA SER A 144 -3.88 3.90 -11.71
C SER A 144 -2.44 3.96 -12.24
N PHE A 145 -2.19 3.36 -13.40
CA PHE A 145 -0.85 3.23 -13.96
C PHE A 145 -0.78 3.70 -15.41
N THR A 146 0.40 4.22 -15.77
CA THR A 146 0.78 4.56 -17.13
C THR A 146 2.00 3.73 -17.50
N ILE A 147 2.01 3.19 -18.73
CA ILE A 147 3.16 2.45 -19.26
C ILE A 147 3.77 3.29 -20.37
N SER A 148 5.08 3.48 -20.31
CA SER A 148 5.86 4.12 -21.36
C SER A 148 7.01 3.23 -21.80
N ARG A 149 7.52 3.44 -23.00
CA ARG A 149 8.69 2.73 -23.54
C ARG A 149 9.64 3.68 -24.21
N THR A 150 10.94 3.39 -24.11
CA THR A 150 12.01 4.09 -24.81
C THR A 150 13.00 3.11 -25.39
N ILE A 151 13.65 3.48 -26.49
CA ILE A 151 14.70 2.71 -27.15
C ILE A 151 15.90 3.64 -27.31
N ASP A 152 17.09 3.16 -26.98
CA ASP A 152 18.35 3.96 -27.03
C ASP A 152 18.85 4.21 -28.42
N ALA A 153 18.54 3.36 -29.43
CA ALA A 153 18.95 3.53 -30.81
C ALA A 153 17.82 3.19 -31.79
N LYS A 154 17.71 3.99 -32.89
CA LYS A 154 16.73 3.79 -33.96
C LYS A 154 17.33 3.10 -35.20
N LYS A 155 18.65 3.02 -35.30
CA LYS A 155 19.37 2.37 -36.42
C LYS A 155 20.48 1.53 -35.85
N ILE A 156 20.49 0.25 -36.21
CA ILE A 156 21.46 -0.75 -35.74
C ILE A 156 21.79 -1.70 -36.85
N GLY A 157 22.95 -2.32 -36.79
CA GLY A 157 23.35 -3.41 -37.67
C GLY A 157 22.86 -4.76 -37.21
N GLN A 158 22.94 -5.76 -38.08
CA GLN A 158 22.70 -7.15 -37.67
C GLN A 158 23.79 -7.58 -36.67
N GLY A 159 23.37 -8.18 -35.56
CA GLY A 159 24.25 -8.58 -34.45
C GLY A 159 24.36 -7.55 -33.33
N ASP A 160 23.96 -6.31 -33.58
CA ASP A 160 23.98 -5.26 -32.57
C ASP A 160 22.94 -5.49 -31.49
N VAL A 161 23.17 -4.92 -30.30
CA VAL A 161 22.26 -4.94 -29.16
C VAL A 161 21.80 -3.51 -28.89
N ILE A 162 20.47 -3.37 -28.69
CA ILE A 162 19.83 -2.12 -28.24
C ILE A 162 19.16 -2.32 -26.90
N LYS A 163 18.94 -1.22 -26.21
CA LYS A 163 18.21 -1.20 -24.94
C LYS A 163 16.78 -0.75 -25.14
N LEU A 164 15.84 -1.60 -24.73
CA LEU A 164 14.42 -1.26 -24.60
C LEU A 164 14.10 -1.07 -23.11
N THR A 165 13.72 0.13 -22.73
CA THR A 165 13.24 0.40 -21.37
C THR A 165 11.73 0.51 -21.36
N ILE A 166 11.07 -0.30 -20.52
CA ILE A 166 9.63 -0.22 -20.21
C ILE A 166 9.51 0.34 -18.82
N THR A 167 8.82 1.46 -18.67
CA THR A 167 8.59 2.10 -17.36
C THR A 167 7.10 2.11 -17.07
N ILE A 168 6.74 1.59 -15.88
CA ILE A 168 5.39 1.64 -15.30
C ILE A 168 5.44 2.73 -14.22
N THR A 169 4.58 3.73 -14.33
CA THR A 169 4.48 4.83 -13.36
C THR A 169 3.05 4.97 -12.87
N GLY A 170 2.85 5.20 -11.58
CA GLY A 170 1.50 5.38 -11.06
C GLY A 170 1.40 5.17 -9.56
N ILE A 171 0.17 4.91 -9.12
CA ILE A 171 -0.20 4.71 -7.74
C ILE A 171 -1.12 3.49 -7.59
N GLY A 172 -0.83 2.64 -6.61
CA GLY A 172 -1.55 1.40 -6.34
C GLY A 172 -0.62 0.33 -5.78
N ASN A 173 -0.73 -0.91 -6.31
CA ASN A 173 0.12 -2.03 -5.92
C ASN A 173 1.36 -2.18 -6.82
N ILE A 174 2.04 -1.08 -7.14
CA ILE A 174 3.13 -1.04 -8.13
C ILE A 174 4.20 -2.11 -7.90
N GLN A 175 4.54 -2.39 -6.63
CA GLN A 175 5.52 -3.41 -6.23
C GLN A 175 5.07 -4.85 -6.55
N ASN A 176 3.78 -5.08 -6.80
CA ASN A 176 3.22 -6.40 -7.08
C ASN A 176 2.95 -6.62 -8.58
N ILE A 177 3.29 -5.64 -9.43
CA ILE A 177 3.13 -5.76 -10.87
C ILE A 177 4.22 -6.69 -11.39
N SER A 178 3.79 -7.73 -12.12
CA SER A 178 4.72 -8.68 -12.74
C SER A 178 5.53 -8.01 -13.88
N GLU A 179 6.69 -8.56 -14.17
CA GLU A 179 7.54 -8.12 -15.28
C GLU A 179 6.77 -8.10 -16.61
N PRO A 180 6.73 -6.95 -17.31
CA PRO A 180 6.12 -6.86 -18.64
C PRO A 180 7.01 -7.55 -19.68
N LYS A 181 6.48 -8.54 -20.39
CA LYS A 181 7.22 -9.25 -21.43
C LYS A 181 7.02 -8.55 -22.78
N PRO A 182 8.09 -7.93 -23.36
CA PRO A 182 7.96 -7.24 -24.64
C PRO A 182 7.63 -8.22 -25.78
N LYS A 183 6.64 -7.87 -26.61
CA LYS A 183 6.34 -8.60 -27.84
C LYS A 183 7.20 -8.04 -28.96
N LEU A 184 8.22 -8.78 -29.33
CA LEU A 184 9.18 -8.37 -30.35
C LEU A 184 8.81 -8.92 -31.71
N PRO A 185 9.08 -8.16 -32.80
CA PRO A 185 9.02 -8.66 -34.17
C PRO A 185 10.01 -9.80 -34.41
N LYS A 186 9.71 -10.61 -35.44
CA LYS A 186 10.61 -11.70 -35.85
C LYS A 186 12.03 -11.17 -36.14
N GLY A 187 13.01 -11.83 -35.56
CA GLY A 187 14.42 -11.48 -35.72
C GLY A 187 14.99 -10.51 -34.69
N LEU A 188 14.16 -10.05 -33.76
CA LEU A 188 14.63 -9.40 -32.53
C LEU A 188 14.41 -10.36 -31.37
N ILE A 189 15.41 -10.51 -30.51
CA ILE A 189 15.35 -11.39 -29.36
C ILE A 189 15.79 -10.68 -28.08
N VAL A 190 15.15 -10.97 -26.97
CA VAL A 190 15.61 -10.54 -25.65
C VAL A 190 16.82 -11.37 -25.28
N TYR A 191 17.89 -10.71 -24.85
CA TYR A 191 19.12 -11.32 -24.39
C TYR A 191 19.31 -11.10 -22.89
N GLY A 192 19.26 -12.18 -22.11
CA GLY A 192 19.35 -12.15 -20.65
C GLY A 192 18.08 -11.60 -19.97
N ASP A 193 18.17 -11.46 -18.65
CA ASP A 193 17.10 -10.87 -17.83
C ASP A 193 17.18 -9.34 -17.87
N PRO A 194 16.05 -8.63 -17.68
CA PRO A 194 16.06 -7.17 -17.63
C PRO A 194 16.72 -6.65 -16.35
N VAL A 195 17.34 -5.49 -16.45
CA VAL A 195 17.75 -4.74 -15.27
C VAL A 195 16.53 -4.00 -14.74
N VAL A 196 16.19 -4.28 -13.46
CA VAL A 196 15.03 -3.68 -12.79
C VAL A 196 15.47 -2.52 -11.92
N SER A 197 14.79 -1.38 -12.05
CA SER A 197 14.99 -0.21 -11.21
C SER A 197 13.66 0.22 -10.59
N GLU A 198 13.61 0.29 -9.28
CA GLU A 198 12.43 0.66 -8.50
C GLU A 198 12.64 2.03 -7.86
N ASN A 199 11.64 2.90 -8.02
CA ASN A 199 11.63 4.23 -7.41
C ASN A 199 10.20 4.57 -7.01
N PHE A 200 9.78 4.07 -5.85
CA PHE A 200 8.46 4.35 -5.29
C PHE A 200 8.52 4.51 -3.77
N SER A 201 7.49 5.13 -3.22
CA SER A 201 7.29 5.30 -1.79
C SER A 201 5.85 4.98 -1.40
N TYR A 202 5.64 4.61 -0.14
CA TYR A 202 4.31 4.33 0.38
C TYR A 202 3.59 5.60 0.83
N CYS A 203 2.35 5.74 0.42
CA CYS A 203 1.47 6.83 0.79
C CYS A 203 0.08 6.32 1.19
N SER A 204 -0.83 7.21 1.56
CA SER A 204 -2.19 6.84 2.02
C SER A 204 -3.07 6.17 0.94
N HIS A 205 -2.63 6.16 -0.30
CA HIS A 205 -3.37 5.61 -1.45
C HIS A 205 -2.69 4.38 -2.08
N GLY A 206 -1.54 3.96 -1.56
CA GLY A 206 -0.77 2.83 -2.07
C GLY A 206 0.72 3.11 -2.16
N ALA A 207 1.42 2.39 -3.03
CA ALA A 207 2.77 2.71 -3.46
C ALA A 207 2.70 3.64 -4.67
N GLU A 208 3.38 4.79 -4.62
CA GLU A 208 3.40 5.81 -5.67
C GLU A 208 4.82 5.98 -6.20
N GLY A 209 4.98 5.92 -7.53
CA GLY A 209 6.27 6.06 -8.18
C GLY A 209 6.37 5.29 -9.48
N SER A 210 7.54 4.67 -9.73
CA SER A 210 7.80 3.94 -10.98
C SER A 210 8.65 2.69 -10.77
N ILE A 211 8.43 1.71 -11.66
CA ILE A 211 9.33 0.57 -11.87
C ILE A 211 9.73 0.57 -13.34
N SER A 212 11.02 0.43 -13.60
CA SER A 212 11.57 0.37 -14.95
C SER A 212 12.27 -0.95 -15.20
N TYR A 213 12.05 -1.51 -16.38
CA TYR A 213 12.66 -2.76 -16.85
C TYR A 213 13.49 -2.43 -18.12
N GLU A 214 14.81 -2.57 -18.05
CA GLU A 214 15.72 -2.37 -19.16
C GLU A 214 16.09 -3.72 -19.77
N TYR A 215 15.64 -3.98 -21.01
CA TYR A 215 15.89 -5.20 -21.76
C TYR A 215 17.00 -4.96 -22.79
N ASN A 216 17.92 -5.89 -22.90
CA ASN A 216 18.87 -5.95 -24.02
C ASN A 216 18.19 -6.72 -25.19
N ILE A 217 18.04 -6.08 -26.33
CA ILE A 217 17.43 -6.64 -27.54
C ILE A 217 18.49 -6.80 -28.61
N GLN A 218 18.75 -8.06 -29.02
CA GLN A 218 19.68 -8.36 -30.12
C GLN A 218 18.93 -8.43 -31.45
N ALA A 219 19.50 -7.77 -32.46
CA ALA A 219 18.99 -7.81 -33.83
C ALA A 219 19.66 -8.93 -34.63
N ASN A 220 18.91 -9.94 -35.04
CA ASN A 220 19.39 -11.04 -35.89
C ASN A 220 18.90 -10.94 -37.34
N ILE A 221 18.42 -9.77 -37.73
CA ILE A 221 17.93 -9.46 -39.09
C ILE A 221 18.45 -8.09 -39.55
N SER A 222 18.47 -7.89 -40.86
CA SER A 222 18.64 -6.59 -41.48
C SER A 222 17.33 -6.07 -42.06
N GLY A 223 17.09 -4.77 -42.06
CA GLY A 223 15.90 -4.12 -42.59
C GLY A 223 15.20 -3.21 -41.59
N ASN A 224 14.02 -2.69 -41.97
CA ASN A 224 13.20 -1.84 -41.09
C ASN A 224 12.30 -2.68 -40.20
N VAL A 225 12.35 -2.45 -38.90
CA VAL A 225 11.52 -3.14 -37.88
C VAL A 225 10.89 -2.10 -36.98
N THR A 226 9.62 -2.29 -36.62
CA THR A 226 8.90 -1.47 -35.64
C THR A 226 8.76 -2.28 -34.36
N ILE A 227 9.20 -1.71 -33.25
CA ILE A 227 9.08 -2.27 -31.88
C ILE A 227 7.95 -1.55 -31.15
#